data_5fc7fa36196c36e0fe511afc7e71a9af
#
_entry.id   5fc7fa36196c36e0fe511afc7e71a9af
#
_cell.length_a   1.000
_cell.length_b   1.000
_cell.length_c   1.000
_cell.angle_alpha   90.00
_cell.angle_beta   90.00
_cell.angle_gamma   90.00
#
_symmetry.space_group_name_H-M   'P 1'
#
loop_
_entity.id
_entity.type
_entity.pdbx_description
1 polymer ?
#
loop_
_entity_poly.entity_id
_entity_poly.type
_entity_poly.pdbx_seq_one_letter_code
_entity_poly.pdbx_strand_id
1 'polypeptide(L)'
;MCVPCCICVSTSEVVVVERLGKFDRLIPAGLGIIVCPCEQRAGLVSFRVQQLDVRVETKTKDNVFLTTVVSVQYQVIREKVYQAFYSLTNTQQQITAHVYDVMRSQLPTLELDAVFEAKEDLALA
;
A
#
# COMPACT_ATOMS: atom_id res chain seq x y z
N MET A 1 -22.33 26.77 15.45
CA MET A 1 -21.05 27.50 15.33
C MET A 1 -19.93 26.54 14.92
N CYS A 2 -19.38 26.69 13.75
CA CYS A 2 -18.24 25.86 13.33
C CYS A 2 -16.97 26.38 14.01
N VAL A 3 -16.32 25.52 14.79
CA VAL A 3 -15.04 25.82 15.42
C VAL A 3 -13.92 25.37 14.51
N PRO A 4 -12.99 26.23 14.08
CA PRO A 4 -11.87 25.81 13.27
C PRO A 4 -10.92 24.96 14.12
N CYS A 5 -10.61 23.77 13.64
CA CYS A 5 -9.62 22.90 14.23
C CYS A 5 -8.32 22.98 13.42
N CYS A 6 -7.23 23.31 14.10
CA CYS A 6 -5.91 23.31 13.48
C CYS A 6 -5.33 21.90 13.48
N ILE A 7 -4.82 21.46 12.34
CA ILE A 7 -4.14 20.18 12.20
C ILE A 7 -2.71 20.42 11.72
N CYS A 8 -1.74 19.83 12.43
CA CYS A 8 -0.35 19.78 11.98
C CYS A 8 -0.11 18.50 11.19
N VAL A 9 0.40 18.64 9.99
CA VAL A 9 0.70 17.51 9.08
C VAL A 9 2.21 17.42 8.89
N SER A 10 2.76 16.21 9.06
CA SER A 10 4.18 15.94 8.85
C SER A 10 4.58 16.09 7.38
N THR A 11 5.87 16.33 7.12
CA THR A 11 6.40 16.60 5.77
C THR A 11 6.17 15.48 4.76
N SER A 12 6.05 14.25 5.25
CA SER A 12 5.87 13.06 4.40
C SER A 12 4.43 12.53 4.37
N GLU A 13 3.48 13.32 4.87
CA GLU A 13 2.09 12.88 5.03
C GLU A 13 1.13 13.90 4.42
N VAL A 14 -0.08 13.42 4.09
CA VAL A 14 -1.20 14.25 3.62
C VAL A 14 -2.45 13.81 4.34
N VAL A 15 -3.22 14.76 4.81
CA VAL A 15 -4.51 14.51 5.43
C VAL A 15 -5.60 14.62 4.38
N VAL A 16 -6.44 13.59 4.32
CA VAL A 16 -7.65 13.58 3.49
C VAL A 16 -8.79 14.18 4.30
N VAL A 17 -9.40 15.22 3.76
CA VAL A 17 -10.52 15.93 4.40
C VAL A 17 -11.80 15.63 3.64
N GLU A 18 -12.82 15.21 4.36
CA GLU A 18 -14.17 15.03 3.86
C GLU A 18 -15.08 16.11 4.41
N ARG A 19 -15.95 16.61 3.56
CA ARG A 19 -16.99 17.55 3.93
C ARG A 19 -18.36 16.91 3.77
N LEU A 20 -19.08 16.76 4.86
CA LEU A 20 -20.41 16.11 4.89
C LEU A 20 -20.41 14.71 4.21
N GLY A 21 -19.36 13.92 4.44
CA GLY A 21 -19.21 12.59 3.89
C GLY A 21 -18.70 12.53 2.44
N LYS A 22 -18.33 13.67 1.85
CA LYS A 22 -17.74 13.73 0.52
C LYS A 22 -16.31 14.23 0.57
N PHE A 23 -15.47 13.71 -0.31
CA PHE A 23 -14.12 14.22 -0.48
C PHE A 23 -14.15 15.72 -0.83
N ASP A 24 -13.43 16.52 -0.07
CA ASP A 24 -13.30 17.95 -0.29
C ASP A 24 -11.91 18.30 -0.79
N ARG A 25 -10.89 18.07 0.03
CA ARG A 25 -9.53 18.45 -0.31
C ARG A 25 -8.48 17.61 0.42
N LEU A 26 -7.24 17.75 -0.05
CA LEU A 26 -6.05 17.21 0.59
C LEU A 26 -5.31 18.36 1.29
N ILE A 27 -4.95 18.15 2.55
CA ILE A 27 -4.11 19.10 3.29
C ILE A 27 -2.67 18.64 3.18
N PRO A 28 -1.80 19.44 2.52
CA PRO A 28 -0.38 19.11 2.41
C PRO A 28 0.33 19.28 3.76
N ALA A 29 1.62 18.92 3.78
CA ALA A 29 2.46 19.09 4.95
C ALA A 29 2.45 20.55 5.44
N GLY A 30 2.38 20.71 6.75
CA GLY A 30 2.34 22.00 7.42
C GLY A 30 1.11 22.18 8.30
N LEU A 31 0.70 23.41 8.46
CA LEU A 31 -0.49 23.76 9.26
C LEU A 31 -1.73 23.78 8.38
N GLY A 32 -2.70 22.92 8.69
CA GLY A 32 -4.01 22.90 8.04
C GLY A 32 -5.11 23.36 8.98
N ILE A 33 -6.17 23.93 8.42
CA ILE A 33 -7.37 24.33 9.16
C ILE A 33 -8.54 23.50 8.67
N ILE A 34 -9.26 22.88 9.60
CA ILE A 34 -10.49 22.13 9.34
C ILE A 34 -11.64 22.81 10.08
N VAL A 35 -12.74 22.98 9.40
CA VAL A 35 -13.96 23.56 9.99
C VAL A 35 -14.86 22.43 10.51
N CYS A 36 -14.84 22.20 11.81
CA CYS A 36 -15.77 21.29 12.47
C CYS A 36 -17.11 21.99 12.71
N PRO A 37 -18.25 21.29 12.62
CA PRO A 37 -18.47 19.89 12.32
C PRO A 37 -18.63 19.54 10.82
N CYS A 38 -18.60 20.54 9.94
CA CYS A 38 -18.85 20.34 8.51
C CYS A 38 -17.76 19.55 7.81
N GLU A 39 -16.52 19.73 8.23
CA GLU A 39 -15.35 19.04 7.69
C GLU A 39 -14.81 18.04 8.70
N GLN A 40 -14.43 16.88 8.22
CA GLN A 40 -13.86 15.80 9.04
C GLN A 40 -12.56 15.30 8.42
N ARG A 41 -11.64 14.92 9.30
CA ARG A 41 -10.45 14.21 8.89
C ARG A 41 -10.79 12.75 8.57
N ALA A 42 -10.85 12.42 7.28
CA ALA A 42 -11.15 11.06 6.83
C ALA A 42 -10.00 10.09 7.11
N GLY A 43 -8.76 10.55 6.92
CA GLY A 43 -7.60 9.72 7.17
C GLY A 43 -6.30 10.43 6.85
N LEU A 44 -5.21 9.69 7.03
CA LEU A 44 -3.85 10.14 6.83
C LEU A 44 -3.15 9.21 5.88
N VAL A 45 -2.51 9.76 4.85
CA VAL A 45 -1.76 9.00 3.86
C VAL A 45 -0.29 9.40 3.94
N SER A 46 0.58 8.41 4.11
CA SER A 46 2.02 8.60 4.15
C SER A 46 2.64 8.38 2.78
N PHE A 47 3.56 9.27 2.39
CA PHE A 47 4.36 9.14 1.17
C PHE A 47 5.69 8.42 1.39
N ARG A 48 5.95 7.97 2.61
CA ARG A 48 7.16 7.20 2.89
C ARG A 48 7.10 5.85 2.20
N VAL A 49 8.25 5.36 1.77
CA VAL A 49 8.38 3.99 1.29
C VAL A 49 8.04 3.04 2.43
N GLN A 50 7.07 2.19 2.21
CA GLN A 50 6.65 1.17 3.17
C GLN A 50 7.10 -0.19 2.68
N GLN A 51 7.47 -1.05 3.61
CA GLN A 51 7.86 -2.42 3.34
C GLN A 51 6.80 -3.37 3.88
N LEU A 52 6.45 -4.34 3.05
CA LEU A 52 5.54 -5.41 3.42
C LEU A 52 6.21 -6.75 3.15
N ASP A 53 6.35 -7.57 4.19
CA ASP A 53 6.90 -8.91 4.07
C ASP A 53 5.76 -9.92 3.91
N VAL A 54 5.76 -10.62 2.78
CA VAL A 54 4.76 -11.62 2.45
C VAL A 54 5.42 -13.01 2.49
N ARG A 55 4.89 -13.87 3.33
CA ARG A 55 5.31 -15.27 3.39
C ARG A 55 4.43 -16.10 2.47
N VAL A 56 5.04 -16.73 1.48
CA VAL A 56 4.37 -17.56 0.49
C VAL A 56 4.88 -18.99 0.61
N GLU A 57 3.97 -19.94 0.78
CA GLU A 57 4.27 -21.36 0.76
C GLU A 57 3.76 -21.95 -0.54
N THR A 58 4.66 -22.49 -1.32
CA THR A 58 4.33 -23.11 -2.59
C THR A 58 5.10 -24.42 -2.79
N LYS A 59 4.67 -25.16 -3.80
CA LYS A 59 5.29 -26.41 -4.19
C LYS A 59 6.00 -26.22 -5.53
N THR A 60 7.27 -26.61 -5.59
CA THR A 60 8.04 -26.57 -6.83
C THR A 60 7.66 -27.72 -7.77
N LYS A 61 8.17 -27.66 -9.02
CA LYS A 61 7.99 -28.71 -10.01
C LYS A 61 8.46 -30.09 -9.52
N ASP A 62 9.48 -30.12 -8.67
CA ASP A 62 10.04 -31.32 -8.06
C ASP A 62 9.23 -31.91 -6.90
N ASN A 63 8.03 -31.37 -6.64
CA ASN A 63 7.18 -31.73 -5.50
C ASN A 63 7.78 -31.41 -4.12
N VAL A 64 8.66 -30.41 -4.04
CA VAL A 64 9.23 -29.94 -2.79
C VAL A 64 8.45 -28.70 -2.30
N PHE A 65 8.03 -28.71 -1.04
CA PHE A 65 7.43 -27.54 -0.42
C PHE A 65 8.50 -26.48 -0.14
N LEU A 66 8.25 -25.27 -0.58
CA LEU A 66 9.14 -24.14 -0.42
C LEU A 66 8.39 -22.99 0.28
N THR A 67 8.97 -22.50 1.37
CA THR A 67 8.49 -21.28 2.04
C THR A 67 9.40 -20.14 1.63
N THR A 68 8.83 -19.16 0.91
CA THR A 68 9.56 -17.99 0.45
C THR A 68 9.00 -16.75 1.16
N VAL A 69 9.89 -15.90 1.66
CA VAL A 69 9.53 -14.59 2.19
C VAL A 69 9.90 -13.53 1.16
N VAL A 70 8.91 -12.80 0.69
CA VAL A 70 9.07 -11.73 -0.30
C VAL A 70 8.84 -10.39 0.39
N SER A 71 9.84 -9.53 0.35
CA SER A 71 9.73 -8.17 0.86
C SER A 71 9.36 -7.22 -0.27
N VAL A 72 8.19 -6.64 -0.20
CA VAL A 72 7.69 -5.69 -1.21
C VAL A 72 7.78 -4.28 -0.64
N GLN A 73 8.44 -3.39 -1.37
CA GLN A 73 8.48 -1.97 -1.04
C GLN A 73 7.51 -1.21 -1.94
N TYR A 74 6.68 -0.39 -1.35
CA TYR A 74 5.72 0.41 -2.08
C TYR A 74 5.63 1.84 -1.53
N GLN A 75 5.22 2.76 -2.37
CA GLN A 75 5.07 4.16 -2.04
C GLN A 75 3.84 4.74 -2.73
N VAL A 76 3.09 5.57 -2.02
CA VAL A 76 1.95 6.27 -2.60
C VAL A 76 2.42 7.47 -3.42
N ILE A 77 1.91 7.57 -4.65
CA ILE A 77 2.18 8.70 -5.53
C ILE A 77 1.25 9.86 -5.17
N ARG A 78 1.80 11.06 -5.02
CA ARG A 78 1.03 12.27 -4.62
C ARG A 78 -0.17 12.55 -5.52
N GLU A 79 -0.02 12.37 -6.81
CA GLU A 79 -1.08 12.62 -7.80
C GLU A 79 -2.26 11.66 -7.68
N LYS A 80 -2.04 10.48 -7.11
CA LYS A 80 -3.03 9.41 -7.00
C LYS A 80 -3.50 9.14 -5.56
N VAL A 81 -3.31 10.09 -4.66
CA VAL A 81 -3.71 9.94 -3.24
C VAL A 81 -5.20 9.64 -3.12
N TYR A 82 -6.04 10.32 -3.88
CA TYR A 82 -7.48 10.08 -3.89
C TYR A 82 -7.82 8.62 -4.24
N GLN A 83 -7.22 8.10 -5.29
CA GLN A 83 -7.42 6.71 -5.71
C GLN A 83 -6.87 5.73 -4.67
N ALA A 84 -5.69 6.02 -4.13
CA ALA A 84 -5.06 5.18 -3.11
C ALA A 84 -5.90 5.11 -1.82
N PHE A 85 -6.55 6.20 -1.44
CA PHE A 85 -7.35 6.25 -0.23
C PHE A 85 -8.74 5.62 -0.40
N TYR A 86 -9.44 5.93 -1.49
CA TYR A 86 -10.83 5.48 -1.69
C TYR A 86 -10.97 4.19 -2.47
N SER A 87 -10.08 3.92 -3.44
CA SER A 87 -10.16 2.71 -4.26
C SER A 87 -9.53 1.50 -3.59
N LEU A 88 -8.53 1.70 -2.75
CA LEU A 88 -7.82 0.63 -2.06
C LEU A 88 -8.25 0.58 -0.59
N THR A 89 -9.31 -0.15 -0.32
CA THR A 89 -9.82 -0.33 1.06
C THR A 89 -8.75 -0.93 1.98
N ASN A 90 -7.90 -1.78 1.45
CA ASN A 90 -6.81 -2.42 2.19
C ASN A 90 -5.62 -2.67 1.25
N THR A 91 -4.80 -1.64 1.06
CA THR A 91 -3.65 -1.67 0.15
C THR A 91 -2.72 -2.86 0.43
N GLN A 92 -2.45 -3.13 1.71
CA GLN A 92 -1.58 -4.23 2.11
C GLN A 92 -2.15 -5.59 1.70
N GLN A 93 -3.44 -5.81 1.91
CA GLN A 93 -4.08 -7.07 1.51
C GLN A 93 -4.11 -7.26 0.00
N GLN A 94 -4.35 -6.20 -0.77
CA GLN A 94 -4.34 -6.28 -2.22
C GLN A 94 -2.95 -6.56 -2.77
N ILE A 95 -1.91 -5.92 -2.22
CA ILE A 95 -0.52 -6.20 -2.58
C ILE A 95 -0.16 -7.64 -2.21
N THR A 96 -0.54 -8.09 -1.01
CA THR A 96 -0.32 -9.46 -0.56
C THR A 96 -0.97 -10.46 -1.51
N ALA A 97 -2.23 -10.25 -1.87
CA ALA A 97 -2.95 -11.12 -2.80
C ALA A 97 -2.29 -11.18 -4.17
N HIS A 98 -1.88 -10.04 -4.70
CA HIS A 98 -1.18 -9.97 -5.99
C HIS A 98 0.17 -10.71 -5.96
N VAL A 99 0.95 -10.52 -4.90
CA VAL A 99 2.22 -11.25 -4.71
C VAL A 99 1.97 -12.76 -4.63
N TYR A 100 0.94 -13.19 -3.89
CA TYR A 100 0.56 -14.60 -3.83
C TYR A 100 0.23 -15.17 -5.20
N ASP A 101 -0.57 -14.46 -6.00
CA ASP A 101 -0.96 -14.92 -7.33
C ASP A 101 0.24 -15.05 -8.26
N VAL A 102 1.13 -14.06 -8.29
CA VAL A 102 2.35 -14.08 -9.10
C VAL A 102 3.26 -15.22 -8.66
N MET A 103 3.54 -15.35 -7.37
CA MET A 103 4.42 -16.40 -6.86
C MET A 103 3.84 -17.80 -7.10
N ARG A 104 2.54 -17.95 -6.86
CA ARG A 104 1.85 -19.23 -7.06
C ARG A 104 1.79 -19.67 -8.54
N SER A 105 1.81 -18.71 -9.46
CA SER A 105 1.83 -19.01 -10.90
C SER A 105 3.23 -19.30 -11.42
N GLN A 106 4.25 -18.63 -10.89
CA GLN A 106 5.62 -18.72 -11.39
C GLN A 106 6.43 -19.85 -10.75
N LEU A 107 6.35 -20.00 -9.43
CA LEU A 107 7.18 -20.98 -8.71
C LEU A 107 6.96 -22.44 -9.12
N PRO A 108 5.74 -22.94 -9.36
CA PRO A 108 5.53 -24.31 -9.77
C PRO A 108 6.09 -24.65 -11.16
N THR A 109 6.42 -23.66 -11.97
CA THR A 109 7.02 -23.85 -13.30
C THR A 109 8.53 -24.01 -13.25
N LEU A 110 9.16 -23.67 -12.12
CA LEU A 110 10.60 -23.68 -11.92
C LEU A 110 11.03 -24.89 -11.09
N GLU A 111 12.19 -25.42 -11.40
CA GLU A 111 12.88 -26.39 -10.55
C GLU A 111 13.52 -25.68 -9.35
N LEU A 112 13.76 -26.40 -8.26
CA LEU A 112 14.29 -25.83 -7.03
C LEU A 112 15.59 -25.04 -7.25
N ASP A 113 16.51 -25.56 -8.05
CA ASP A 113 17.77 -24.91 -8.35
C ASP A 113 17.57 -23.64 -9.20
N ALA A 114 16.62 -23.67 -10.13
CA ALA A 114 16.28 -22.53 -10.98
C ALA A 114 15.62 -21.39 -10.19
N VAL A 115 14.92 -21.67 -9.09
CA VAL A 115 14.31 -20.64 -8.22
C VAL A 115 15.39 -19.71 -7.63
N PHE A 116 16.53 -20.23 -7.25
CA PHE A 116 17.63 -19.43 -6.71
C PHE A 116 18.29 -18.55 -7.78
N GLU A 117 18.33 -19.00 -9.04
CA GLU A 117 18.89 -18.25 -10.16
C GLU A 117 17.88 -17.20 -10.72
N ALA A 118 16.60 -17.55 -10.72
CA ALA A 118 15.53 -16.69 -11.26
C ALA A 118 15.04 -15.59 -10.30
N LYS A 119 15.75 -15.35 -9.22
CA LYS A 119 15.36 -14.35 -8.20
C LYS A 119 15.14 -12.97 -8.78
N GLU A 120 15.97 -12.54 -9.72
CA GLU A 120 15.86 -11.23 -10.37
C GLU A 120 14.66 -11.17 -11.31
N ASP A 121 14.39 -12.24 -12.06
CA ASP A 121 13.24 -12.32 -12.97
C ASP A 121 11.91 -12.28 -12.20
N LEU A 122 11.85 -12.93 -11.04
CA LEU A 122 10.69 -12.88 -10.15
C LEU A 122 10.45 -11.49 -9.56
N ALA A 123 11.50 -10.74 -9.31
CA ALA A 123 11.39 -9.37 -8.79
C ALA A 123 10.83 -8.40 -9.84
N LEU A 124 11.00 -8.68 -11.13
CA LEU A 124 10.47 -7.88 -12.24
C LEU A 124 9.00 -8.22 -12.59
N ALA A 125 8.54 -9.35 -12.15
CA ALA A 125 7.15 -9.76 -12.33
C ALA A 125 6.26 -9.13 -11.27
#